data_70b1d527051f40d6d6986b5faca9f3d5
#
_entry.id   70b1d527051f40d6d6986b5faca9f3d5
#
_cell.length_a   1.000
_cell.length_b   1.000
_cell.length_c   1.000
_cell.angle_alpha   90.00
_cell.angle_beta   90.00
_cell.angle_gamma   90.00
#
_symmetry.space_group_name_H-M   'P 1'
#
loop_
_entity.id
_entity.type
_entity.pdbx_description
1 polymer ?
#
loop_
_entity_poly.entity_id
_entity_poly.type
_entity_poly.pdbx_seq_one_letter_code
_entity_poly.pdbx_strand_id
1 'polypeptide(L)'
;MLLSPDRKQLFNTAAYGLSDWYVRKGPVSIDKSISEALGGKAVAVLDATEDERVQYRKQAKKEDIASILSVPVSLREETIGVIRVYTGKPYRFTTDDIFFVRAVAHLGAIALENARLYESVQKDYTTFRRDMLKWHASEAYRTPPKERKASKQG
;
A
#
# COMPACT_ATOMS: atom_id res chain seq x y z
N MET A 1 4.26 -4.23 4.41
CA MET A 1 3.73 -3.11 5.20
C MET A 1 3.72 -1.86 4.31
N LEU A 2 2.65 -1.08 4.33
CA LEU A 2 2.56 0.18 3.57
C LEU A 2 2.50 1.38 4.51
N LEU A 3 3.01 2.50 4.02
CA LEU A 3 3.05 3.77 4.72
C LEU A 3 1.65 4.40 4.76
N SER A 4 1.28 4.98 5.91
CA SER A 4 0.06 5.78 6.04
C SER A 4 0.13 7.05 5.18
N PRO A 5 -1.03 7.63 4.79
CA PRO A 5 -1.04 8.86 4.00
C PRO A 5 -0.31 10.04 4.65
N ASP A 6 -0.34 10.14 5.99
CA ASP A 6 0.38 11.14 6.78
C ASP A 6 1.86 10.80 7.00
N ARG A 7 2.31 9.65 6.46
CA ARG A 7 3.69 9.14 6.52
C ARG A 7 4.24 8.93 7.94
N LYS A 8 3.39 8.75 8.93
CA LYS A 8 3.81 8.57 10.34
C LYS A 8 3.83 7.12 10.81
N GLN A 9 3.14 6.24 10.11
CA GLN A 9 2.95 4.85 10.53
C GLN A 9 3.01 3.89 9.35
N LEU A 10 3.41 2.65 9.65
CA LEU A 10 3.36 1.52 8.72
C LEU A 10 2.30 0.53 9.18
N PHE A 11 1.42 0.14 8.26
CA PHE A 11 0.39 -0.85 8.48
C PHE A 11 0.73 -2.17 7.80
N ASN A 12 0.46 -3.28 8.47
CA ASN A 12 0.53 -4.59 7.84
C ASN A 12 -0.56 -4.71 6.79
N THR A 13 -0.16 -4.93 5.54
CA THR A 13 -1.06 -5.15 4.40
C THR A 13 -1.06 -6.60 3.96
N ALA A 14 0.06 -7.30 4.16
CA ALA A 14 0.19 -8.72 3.93
C ALA A 14 1.26 -9.27 4.87
N ALA A 15 1.08 -10.50 5.35
CA ALA A 15 2.03 -11.22 6.19
C ALA A 15 1.98 -12.71 5.86
N TYR A 16 3.11 -13.41 6.01
CA TYR A 16 3.23 -14.84 5.86
C TYR A 16 4.11 -15.39 6.98
N GLY A 17 3.71 -16.51 7.58
CA GLY A 17 4.48 -17.18 8.63
C GLY A 17 4.48 -16.49 9.99
N LEU A 18 3.66 -15.47 10.19
CA LEU A 18 3.47 -14.78 11.46
C LEU A 18 2.10 -15.15 12.05
N SER A 19 2.00 -15.17 13.37
CA SER A 19 0.72 -15.38 14.04
C SER A 19 -0.23 -14.18 13.87
N ASP A 20 -1.54 -14.45 13.88
CA ASP A 20 -2.56 -13.38 13.76
C ASP A 20 -2.43 -12.33 14.85
N TRP A 21 -2.09 -12.73 16.07
CA TRP A 21 -1.94 -11.77 17.17
C TRP A 21 -0.74 -10.86 16.96
N TYR A 22 0.37 -11.36 16.37
CA TYR A 22 1.52 -10.52 16.05
C TYR A 22 1.22 -9.55 14.90
N VAL A 23 0.49 -10.00 13.90
CA VAL A 23 0.05 -9.14 12.79
C VAL A 23 -0.86 -8.01 13.29
N ARG A 24 -1.72 -8.30 14.27
CA ARG A 24 -2.66 -7.33 14.86
C ARG A 24 -2.10 -6.49 16.01
N LYS A 25 -0.79 -6.56 16.31
CA LYS A 25 -0.18 -5.79 17.41
C LYS A 25 -0.29 -4.27 17.27
N GLY A 26 -0.70 -3.78 16.11
CA GLY A 26 -0.84 -2.37 15.81
C GLY A 26 0.15 -1.87 14.75
N PRO A 27 -0.01 -0.61 14.33
CA PRO A 27 0.88 0.02 13.37
C PRO A 27 2.28 0.22 13.96
N VAL A 28 3.28 0.24 13.09
CA VAL A 28 4.67 0.51 13.49
C VAL A 28 4.97 1.98 13.24
N SER A 29 5.36 2.69 14.30
CA SER A 29 5.78 4.09 14.22
C SER A 29 7.12 4.25 13.50
N ILE A 30 7.33 5.41 12.88
CA ILE A 30 8.49 5.68 12.03
C ILE A 30 9.77 6.00 12.82
N ASP A 31 9.70 6.11 14.13
CA ASP A 31 10.65 6.84 14.96
C ASP A 31 12.09 6.32 14.95
N LYS A 32 12.40 5.06 14.93
CA LYS A 32 13.82 4.65 15.06
C LYS A 32 14.28 3.61 14.04
N SER A 33 13.64 2.46 13.98
CA SER A 33 14.12 1.37 13.10
C SER A 33 13.67 1.53 11.65
N ILE A 34 12.71 2.38 11.41
CA ILE A 34 12.08 2.54 10.11
C ILE A 34 12.49 3.84 9.43
N SER A 35 12.92 4.85 10.19
CA SER A 35 13.41 6.12 9.62
C SER A 35 14.53 5.91 8.60
N GLU A 36 15.48 5.04 8.91
CA GLU A 36 16.58 4.70 7.99
C GLU A 36 16.06 3.94 6.76
N ALA A 37 15.11 3.00 6.95
CA ALA A 37 14.49 2.29 5.83
C ALA A 37 13.65 3.22 4.95
N LEU A 38 12.97 4.20 5.54
CA LEU A 38 12.27 5.23 4.77
C LEU A 38 13.22 6.18 4.03
N GLY A 39 14.44 6.34 4.52
CA GLY A 39 15.54 7.01 3.82
C GLY A 39 16.17 6.17 2.69
N GLY A 40 15.56 5.03 2.30
CA GLY A 40 16.02 4.19 1.20
C GLY A 40 17.12 3.17 1.58
N LYS A 41 17.47 3.05 2.86
CA LYS A 41 18.50 2.10 3.33
C LYS A 41 17.89 0.82 3.88
N ALA A 42 18.46 -0.33 3.53
CA ALA A 42 18.13 -1.57 4.22
C ALA A 42 18.67 -1.55 5.63
N VAL A 43 17.88 -1.98 6.61
CA VAL A 43 18.24 -2.02 8.03
C VAL A 43 18.13 -3.45 8.53
N ALA A 44 19.23 -3.99 9.04
CA ALA A 44 19.30 -5.30 9.67
C ALA A 44 19.46 -5.17 11.20
N VAL A 45 18.65 -5.92 11.93
CA VAL A 45 18.69 -6.05 13.38
C VAL A 45 19.05 -7.51 13.70
N LEU A 46 20.15 -7.74 14.40
CA LEU A 46 20.61 -9.09 14.75
C LEU A 46 19.80 -9.69 15.91
N ASP A 47 19.47 -8.86 16.90
CA ASP A 47 18.67 -9.25 18.06
C ASP A 47 17.44 -8.35 18.21
N ALA A 48 16.29 -8.88 17.79
CA ALA A 48 15.03 -8.16 17.82
C ALA A 48 14.43 -7.98 19.23
N THR A 49 14.96 -8.71 20.21
CA THR A 49 14.47 -8.69 21.60
C THR A 49 15.17 -7.62 22.43
N GLU A 50 16.39 -7.26 22.08
CA GLU A 50 17.23 -6.32 22.84
C GLU A 50 17.46 -4.99 22.10
N ASP A 51 17.43 -4.98 20.76
CA ASP A 51 17.72 -3.78 19.96
C ASP A 51 16.66 -2.69 20.19
N GLU A 52 17.11 -1.50 20.63
CA GLU A 52 16.25 -0.37 20.95
C GLU A 52 15.47 0.17 19.75
N ARG A 53 15.94 -0.12 18.53
CA ARG A 53 15.23 0.24 17.28
C ARG A 53 13.97 -0.58 17.05
N VAL A 54 13.76 -1.67 17.80
CA VAL A 54 12.56 -2.52 17.67
C VAL A 54 11.48 -2.05 18.64
N GLN A 55 10.40 -1.47 18.09
CA GLN A 55 9.26 -0.95 18.87
C GLN A 55 8.56 -2.05 19.69
N TYR A 56 8.36 -3.23 19.13
CA TYR A 56 7.59 -4.33 19.71
C TYR A 56 8.47 -5.49 20.17
N ARG A 57 9.51 -5.22 20.98
CA ARG A 57 10.46 -6.24 21.46
C ARG A 57 9.80 -7.38 22.23
N LYS A 58 8.87 -7.06 23.13
CA LYS A 58 8.13 -8.09 23.90
C LYS A 58 7.29 -8.99 23.00
N GLN A 59 6.68 -8.42 21.98
CA GLN A 59 5.91 -9.16 20.99
C GLN A 59 6.83 -9.98 20.07
N ALA A 60 7.98 -9.44 19.69
CA ALA A 60 8.97 -10.17 18.91
C ALA A 60 9.47 -11.40 19.69
N LYS A 61 9.78 -11.24 20.99
CA LYS A 61 10.17 -12.36 21.86
C LYS A 61 9.10 -13.44 21.96
N LYS A 62 7.83 -13.04 22.09
CA LYS A 62 6.68 -13.98 22.17
C LYS A 62 6.40 -14.69 20.84
N GLU A 63 6.77 -14.09 19.72
CA GLU A 63 6.65 -14.64 18.37
C GLU A 63 7.88 -15.43 17.93
N ASP A 64 8.86 -15.64 18.83
CA ASP A 64 10.15 -16.28 18.56
C ASP A 64 10.94 -15.62 17.41
N ILE A 65 10.80 -14.30 17.28
CA ILE A 65 11.57 -13.52 16.31
C ILE A 65 12.92 -13.15 16.91
N ALA A 66 14.00 -13.65 16.29
CA ALA A 66 15.37 -13.35 16.69
C ALA A 66 15.98 -12.19 15.90
N SER A 67 15.89 -12.19 14.57
CA SER A 67 16.49 -11.12 13.76
C SER A 67 15.46 -10.54 12.77
N ILE A 68 15.68 -9.28 12.37
CA ILE A 68 14.79 -8.55 11.44
C ILE A 68 15.63 -7.90 10.36
N LEU A 69 15.23 -8.08 9.10
CA LEU A 69 15.68 -7.27 7.97
C LEU A 69 14.51 -6.41 7.50
N SER A 70 14.69 -5.09 7.44
CA SER A 70 13.75 -4.12 6.90
C SER A 70 14.30 -3.54 5.61
N VAL A 71 13.59 -3.70 4.49
CA VAL A 71 13.99 -3.22 3.17
C VAL A 71 12.90 -2.29 2.63
N PRO A 72 13.26 -1.07 2.16
CA PRO A 72 12.29 -0.14 1.60
C PRO A 72 11.64 -0.68 0.34
N VAL A 73 10.35 -0.43 0.20
CA VAL A 73 9.58 -0.55 -1.05
C VAL A 73 9.47 0.85 -1.62
N SER A 74 10.21 1.12 -2.69
CA SER A 74 10.28 2.46 -3.28
C SER A 74 9.75 2.46 -4.70
N LEU A 75 9.01 3.53 -5.03
CA LEU A 75 8.47 3.80 -6.34
C LEU A 75 8.94 5.19 -6.76
N ARG A 76 9.65 5.31 -7.89
CA ARG A 76 10.16 6.60 -8.40
C ARG A 76 10.89 7.43 -7.33
N GLU A 77 11.83 6.84 -6.62
CA GLU A 77 12.60 7.48 -5.53
C GLU A 77 11.80 7.75 -4.22
N GLU A 78 10.50 7.51 -4.22
CA GLU A 78 9.68 7.66 -3.04
C GLU A 78 9.45 6.32 -2.34
N THR A 79 9.78 6.23 -1.05
CA THR A 79 9.48 5.04 -0.25
C THR A 79 8.00 5.04 0.12
N ILE A 80 7.29 3.99 -0.33
CA ILE A 80 5.85 3.78 -0.12
C ILE A 80 5.54 2.73 0.95
N GLY A 81 6.55 2.01 1.40
CA GLY A 81 6.40 0.96 2.38
C GLY A 81 7.70 0.26 2.72
N VAL A 82 7.60 -0.84 3.46
CA VAL A 82 8.75 -1.67 3.89
C VAL A 82 8.38 -3.14 3.81
N ILE A 83 9.28 -3.96 3.26
CA ILE A 83 9.27 -5.41 3.46
C ILE A 83 10.10 -5.72 4.69
N ARG A 84 9.54 -6.50 5.62
CA ARG A 84 10.28 -7.05 6.75
C ARG A 84 10.41 -8.56 6.63
N VAL A 85 11.62 -9.04 6.76
CA VAL A 85 11.94 -10.46 6.86
C VAL A 85 12.35 -10.75 8.30
N TYR A 86 11.80 -11.82 8.87
CA TYR A 86 12.03 -12.23 10.23
C TYR A 86 12.66 -13.61 10.27
N THR A 87 13.55 -13.86 11.25
CA THR A 87 14.13 -15.17 11.48
C THR A 87 13.89 -15.61 12.92
N GLY A 88 13.63 -16.91 13.13
CA GLY A 88 13.45 -17.50 14.45
C GLY A 88 14.75 -17.85 15.16
N LYS A 89 15.90 -17.64 14.52
CA LYS A 89 17.26 -17.81 15.12
C LYS A 89 18.07 -16.57 14.80
N PRO A 90 19.05 -16.19 15.65
CA PRO A 90 19.95 -15.09 15.35
C PRO A 90 20.61 -15.30 13.98
N TYR A 91 20.44 -14.35 13.10
CA TYR A 91 20.93 -14.42 11.72
C TYR A 91 21.49 -13.07 11.29
N ARG A 92 22.72 -13.10 10.77
CA ARG A 92 23.37 -11.93 10.20
C ARG A 92 23.07 -11.88 8.70
N PHE A 93 22.13 -11.04 8.30
CA PHE A 93 21.77 -10.87 6.90
C PHE A 93 22.98 -10.45 6.06
N THR A 94 23.22 -11.18 4.99
CA THR A 94 24.31 -10.94 4.04
C THR A 94 23.92 -9.86 3.02
N THR A 95 24.91 -9.41 2.25
CA THR A 95 24.65 -8.51 1.11
C THR A 95 23.70 -9.14 0.09
N ASP A 96 23.86 -10.44 -0.15
CA ASP A 96 23.01 -11.18 -1.11
C ASP A 96 21.58 -11.30 -0.63
N ASP A 97 21.34 -11.52 0.68
CA ASP A 97 20.00 -11.50 1.27
C ASP A 97 19.34 -10.14 1.06
N ILE A 98 20.06 -9.06 1.35
CA ILE A 98 19.58 -7.70 1.18
C ILE A 98 19.27 -7.41 -0.29
N PHE A 99 20.15 -7.83 -1.20
CA PHE A 99 19.95 -7.65 -2.63
C PHE A 99 18.71 -8.41 -3.13
N PHE A 100 18.55 -9.66 -2.70
CA PHE A 100 17.38 -10.46 -3.05
C PHE A 100 16.06 -9.81 -2.57
N VAL A 101 16.01 -9.40 -1.29
CA VAL A 101 14.80 -8.76 -0.75
C VAL A 101 14.53 -7.41 -1.41
N ARG A 102 15.57 -6.66 -1.80
CA ARG A 102 15.41 -5.43 -2.60
C ARG A 102 14.79 -5.70 -3.97
N ALA A 103 15.23 -6.75 -4.66
CA ALA A 103 14.64 -7.13 -5.94
C ALA A 103 13.15 -7.46 -5.78
N VAL A 104 12.77 -8.22 -4.75
CA VAL A 104 11.37 -8.51 -4.43
C VAL A 104 10.59 -7.22 -4.09
N ALA A 105 11.20 -6.32 -3.32
CA ALA A 105 10.58 -5.04 -2.97
C ALA A 105 10.30 -4.16 -4.20
N HIS A 106 11.23 -4.15 -5.16
CA HIS A 106 11.06 -3.44 -6.42
C HIS A 106 9.92 -4.01 -7.28
N LEU A 107 9.85 -5.33 -7.42
CA LEU A 107 8.74 -5.99 -8.11
C LEU A 107 7.40 -5.71 -7.41
N GLY A 108 7.37 -5.74 -6.09
CA GLY A 108 6.20 -5.39 -5.30
C GLY A 108 5.75 -3.94 -5.50
N ALA A 109 6.69 -3.00 -5.60
CA ALA A 109 6.38 -1.60 -5.88
C ALA A 109 5.71 -1.42 -7.25
N ILE A 110 6.24 -2.07 -8.30
CA ILE A 110 5.66 -2.05 -9.64
C ILE A 110 4.24 -2.64 -9.64
N ALA A 111 4.04 -3.78 -8.97
CA ALA A 111 2.73 -4.42 -8.86
C ALA A 111 1.70 -3.51 -8.16
N LEU A 112 2.12 -2.82 -7.10
CA LEU A 112 1.27 -1.85 -6.38
C LEU A 112 0.94 -0.63 -7.25
N GLU A 113 1.88 -0.12 -8.03
CA GLU A 113 1.63 0.98 -8.97
C GLU A 113 0.60 0.57 -10.02
N ASN A 114 0.79 -0.59 -10.63
CA ASN A 114 -0.14 -1.13 -11.63
C ASN A 114 -1.55 -1.28 -11.05
N ALA A 115 -1.68 -1.82 -9.84
CA ALA A 115 -2.98 -1.95 -9.17
C ALA A 115 -3.65 -0.59 -8.94
N ARG A 116 -2.91 0.42 -8.46
CA ARG A 116 -3.42 1.79 -8.25
C ARG A 116 -3.86 2.46 -9.55
N LEU A 117 -3.07 2.30 -10.62
CA LEU A 117 -3.43 2.83 -11.94
C LEU A 117 -4.70 2.17 -12.47
N TYR A 118 -4.82 0.85 -12.32
CA TYR A 118 -6.02 0.13 -12.72
C TYR A 118 -7.27 0.61 -11.96
N GLU A 119 -7.17 0.78 -10.64
CA GLU A 119 -8.27 1.31 -9.83
C GLU A 119 -8.67 2.74 -10.24
N SER A 120 -7.69 3.59 -10.57
CA SER A 120 -7.95 4.95 -11.05
C SER A 120 -8.73 4.93 -12.35
N VAL A 121 -8.27 4.17 -13.34
CA VAL A 121 -8.94 4.03 -14.64
C VAL A 121 -10.37 3.48 -14.48
N GLN A 122 -10.57 2.50 -13.62
CA GLN A 122 -11.89 1.95 -13.32
C GLN A 122 -12.85 2.99 -12.72
N LYS A 123 -12.36 3.80 -11.78
CA LYS A 123 -13.15 4.89 -11.19
C LYS A 123 -13.54 5.93 -12.22
N ASP A 124 -12.58 6.36 -13.05
CA ASP A 124 -12.80 7.35 -14.10
C ASP A 124 -13.81 6.84 -15.13
N TYR A 125 -13.67 5.59 -15.56
CA TYR A 125 -14.62 4.94 -16.49
C TYR A 125 -16.04 4.85 -15.88
N THR A 126 -16.15 4.46 -14.63
CA THR A 126 -17.46 4.35 -13.95
C THR A 126 -18.12 5.71 -13.80
N THR A 127 -17.35 6.74 -13.50
CA THR A 127 -17.84 8.13 -13.40
C THR A 127 -18.29 8.63 -14.76
N PHE A 128 -17.47 8.48 -15.79
CA PHE A 128 -17.81 8.86 -17.17
C PHE A 128 -19.09 8.17 -17.66
N ARG A 129 -19.20 6.85 -17.45
CA ARG A 129 -20.40 6.10 -17.84
C ARG A 129 -21.66 6.60 -17.13
N ARG A 130 -21.55 6.92 -15.84
CA ARG A 130 -22.67 7.47 -15.05
C ARG A 130 -23.11 8.85 -15.56
N ASP A 131 -22.14 9.71 -15.91
CA ASP A 131 -22.42 11.06 -16.37
C ASP A 131 -22.99 11.05 -17.79
N MET A 132 -22.51 10.16 -18.66
CA MET A 132 -23.10 9.90 -19.99
C MET A 132 -24.57 9.46 -19.90
N LEU A 133 -24.89 8.54 -18.97
CA LEU A 133 -26.27 8.08 -18.77
C LEU A 133 -27.18 9.21 -18.28
N LYS A 134 -26.69 10.09 -17.40
CA LYS A 134 -27.44 11.28 -16.94
C LYS A 134 -27.67 12.26 -18.09
N TRP A 135 -26.66 12.49 -18.92
CA TRP A 135 -26.79 13.37 -20.08
C TRP A 135 -27.84 12.86 -21.05
N HIS A 136 -27.80 11.59 -21.44
CA HIS A 136 -28.82 10.97 -22.29
C HIS A 136 -30.21 11.01 -21.67
N ALA A 137 -30.37 10.80 -20.38
CA ALA A 137 -31.65 10.90 -19.70
C ALA A 137 -32.17 12.34 -19.71
N SER A 138 -31.30 13.35 -19.58
CA SER A 138 -31.72 14.77 -19.65
C SER A 138 -32.12 15.21 -21.06
N GLU A 139 -31.51 14.67 -22.10
CA GLU A 139 -31.89 14.96 -23.50
C GLU A 139 -33.17 14.27 -23.93
N ALA A 140 -33.46 13.07 -23.37
CA ALA A 140 -34.72 12.38 -23.62
C ALA A 140 -35.99 13.18 -23.14
N TYR A 141 -35.80 14.11 -22.19
CA TYR A 141 -36.87 15.03 -21.74
C TYR A 141 -37.01 16.31 -22.57
N ARG A 142 -36.10 16.59 -23.51
CA ARG A 142 -36.28 17.66 -24.49
C ARG A 142 -37.11 17.16 -25.66
N THR A 143 -38.41 16.92 -25.42
CA THR A 143 -39.37 16.77 -26.49
C THR A 143 -39.44 18.07 -27.30
N PRO A 144 -39.21 18.06 -28.61
CA PRO A 144 -39.39 19.27 -29.41
C PRO A 144 -40.84 19.73 -29.26
N PRO A 145 -41.11 21.05 -29.25
CA PRO A 145 -42.45 21.56 -29.13
C PRO A 145 -43.31 21.00 -30.28
N LYS A 146 -44.44 20.34 -29.94
CA LYS A 146 -45.40 19.86 -30.92
C LYS A 146 -45.82 21.06 -31.78
N GLU A 147 -45.54 21.00 -33.08
CA GLU A 147 -46.09 21.94 -34.05
C GLU A 147 -47.64 21.99 -33.91
N ARG A 148 -48.16 23.12 -33.48
CA ARG A 148 -49.59 23.39 -33.51
C ARG A 148 -50.00 23.39 -34.98
N LYS A 149 -50.66 22.34 -35.42
CA LYS A 149 -51.37 22.36 -36.68
C LYS A 149 -52.34 23.53 -36.65
N ALA A 150 -52.06 24.54 -37.46
CA ALA A 150 -52.98 25.61 -37.70
C ALA A 150 -54.23 25.01 -38.41
N SER A 151 -55.33 24.97 -37.68
CA SER A 151 -56.64 24.68 -38.31
C SER A 151 -57.01 25.86 -39.22
N LYS A 152 -56.89 25.67 -40.53
CA LYS A 152 -57.59 26.50 -41.53
C LYS A 152 -59.04 26.15 -41.40
N GLN A 153 -59.85 27.08 -40.86
CA GLN A 153 -61.23 27.18 -41.17
C GLN A 153 -61.39 28.31 -42.21
N GLY A 154 -61.92 27.89 -43.37
CA GLY A 154 -62.33 28.78 -44.43
C GLY A 154 -63.64 29.44 -44.16
#